data_dc4f91dafed1e0b7ce6949d9d2adc2ab
#
_entry.id   dc4f91dafed1e0b7ce6949d9d2adc2ab
#
_cell.length_a   1.000
_cell.length_b   1.000
_cell.length_c   1.000
_cell.angle_alpha   90.00
_cell.angle_beta   90.00
_cell.angle_gamma   90.00
#
_symmetry.space_group_name_H-M   'P 1'
#
loop_
_entity.id
_entity.type
_entity.pdbx_description
1 polymer ?
#
loop_
_entity_poly.entity_id
_entity_poly.type
_entity_poly.pdbx_seq_one_letter_code
_entity_poly.pdbx_strand_id
1 'polypeptide(L)'
;MNKNKHTQILSKSPKGGSLQPSGPQAEDLKPTTTTLNLFRLSTNYKGAMETAKQKFENYLRKEDYRVTPERFEVLDAVMATNGHFDADELFLSLKKTGSKVSRATVYNTLDILEECELVFKTRLKDHGSRYEKAFGRSHHDHLVCVKCGKIVEFVDDGIEQGQQAVAKKFKFTLISHSHQIFGLCPDCKNGE
;
A
#
# COMPACT_ATOMS: atom_id res chain seq x y z
N MET A 1 -25.84 28.07 48.06
CA MET A 1 -26.32 26.89 48.80
C MET A 1 -26.86 25.92 47.77
N ASN A 2 -26.10 24.90 47.44
CA ASN A 2 -26.67 23.68 46.87
C ASN A 2 -25.69 22.52 47.08
N LYS A 3 -26.18 21.48 47.73
CA LYS A 3 -25.40 20.38 48.28
C LYS A 3 -25.29 19.25 47.27
N ASN A 4 -24.08 18.87 46.85
CA ASN A 4 -23.80 17.67 46.07
C ASN A 4 -23.95 16.45 46.99
N LYS A 5 -24.85 15.55 46.63
CA LYS A 5 -24.97 14.21 47.23
C LYS A 5 -24.07 13.23 46.42
N HIS A 6 -23.02 12.74 47.04
CA HIS A 6 -22.26 11.60 46.57
C HIS A 6 -23.06 10.31 46.86
N THR A 7 -23.38 9.59 45.81
CA THR A 7 -23.90 8.21 45.93
C THR A 7 -22.75 7.24 45.73
N GLN A 8 -22.32 6.60 46.79
CA GLN A 8 -21.39 5.46 46.75
C GLN A 8 -22.16 4.22 46.31
N ILE A 9 -21.74 3.61 45.20
CA ILE A 9 -22.19 2.29 44.80
C ILE A 9 -21.14 1.27 45.23
N LEU A 10 -21.52 0.46 46.23
CA LEU A 10 -20.74 -0.68 46.74
C LEU A 10 -20.69 -1.80 45.69
N SER A 11 -19.50 -2.11 45.21
CA SER A 11 -19.24 -3.28 44.37
C SER A 11 -19.22 -4.56 45.22
N LYS A 12 -20.17 -5.46 44.96
CA LYS A 12 -20.09 -6.85 45.41
C LYS A 12 -19.42 -7.71 44.34
N SER A 13 -18.26 -8.25 44.63
CA SER A 13 -17.58 -9.28 43.82
C SER A 13 -18.30 -10.63 43.94
N PRO A 14 -18.59 -11.34 42.86
CA PRO A 14 -18.99 -12.73 42.93
C PRO A 14 -17.74 -13.65 43.04
N LYS A 15 -17.85 -14.64 43.88
CA LYS A 15 -16.87 -15.68 44.18
C LYS A 15 -16.61 -16.55 42.94
N GLY A 16 -15.34 -17.01 42.83
CA GLY A 16 -14.82 -17.81 41.74
C GLY A 16 -15.57 -19.12 41.51
N GLY A 17 -15.80 -19.38 40.23
CA GLY A 17 -16.11 -20.67 39.66
C GLY A 17 -15.09 -20.93 38.57
N SER A 18 -14.22 -21.93 38.78
CA SER A 18 -13.26 -22.39 37.78
C SER A 18 -14.01 -23.13 36.69
N LEU A 19 -14.25 -22.45 35.56
CA LEU A 19 -14.65 -23.10 34.31
C LEU A 19 -13.40 -23.27 33.47
N GLN A 20 -12.95 -24.52 33.32
CA GLN A 20 -11.94 -24.88 32.32
C GLN A 20 -12.55 -24.72 30.93
N PRO A 21 -11.86 -24.06 29.97
CA PRO A 21 -12.30 -24.07 28.60
C PRO A 21 -11.90 -25.39 27.93
N SER A 22 -12.86 -26.27 27.69
CA SER A 22 -12.74 -27.35 26.72
C SER A 22 -12.94 -26.77 25.31
N GLY A 23 -11.86 -26.19 24.75
CA GLY A 23 -11.76 -25.87 23.34
C GLY A 23 -10.93 -26.95 22.64
N PRO A 24 -11.18 -27.25 21.35
CA PRO A 24 -10.38 -28.22 20.62
C PRO A 24 -8.92 -27.75 20.53
N GLN A 25 -8.00 -28.70 20.77
CA GLN A 25 -6.57 -28.48 20.73
C GLN A 25 -6.14 -28.10 19.30
N ALA A 26 -5.17 -27.18 19.22
CA ALA A 26 -4.61 -26.65 17.99
C ALA A 26 -3.63 -27.64 17.32
N GLU A 27 -4.10 -28.82 17.01
CA GLU A 27 -3.39 -29.80 16.18
C GLU A 27 -4.39 -30.27 15.11
N ASP A 28 -4.01 -30.14 13.84
CA ASP A 28 -4.71 -30.56 12.60
C ASP A 28 -5.36 -29.48 11.71
N LEU A 29 -4.79 -28.31 11.62
CA LEU A 29 -5.04 -27.47 10.45
C LEU A 29 -3.75 -27.35 9.61
N LYS A 30 -3.44 -28.42 8.84
CA LYS A 30 -2.53 -28.30 7.71
C LYS A 30 -3.16 -27.32 6.71
N PRO A 31 -2.43 -26.27 6.27
CA PRO A 31 -2.95 -25.37 5.27
C PRO A 31 -3.15 -26.17 3.98
N THR A 32 -4.40 -26.35 3.58
CA THR A 32 -4.71 -26.95 2.28
C THR A 32 -4.18 -26.02 1.20
N THR A 33 -3.39 -26.58 0.31
CA THR A 33 -2.75 -25.98 -0.88
C THR A 33 -3.73 -25.21 -1.80
N THR A 34 -5.02 -25.29 -1.52
CA THR A 34 -6.10 -24.70 -2.33
C THR A 34 -6.29 -23.20 -2.06
N THR A 35 -5.96 -22.69 -0.88
CA THR A 35 -6.21 -21.26 -0.54
C THR A 35 -5.13 -20.33 -1.09
N LEU A 36 -3.91 -20.84 -1.29
CA LEU A 36 -2.79 -20.08 -1.90
C LEU A 36 -2.94 -19.93 -3.42
N ASN A 37 -3.80 -20.72 -4.07
CA ASN A 37 -3.96 -20.68 -5.53
C ASN A 37 -5.01 -19.67 -6.02
N LEU A 38 -5.91 -19.20 -5.18
CA LEU A 38 -6.93 -18.23 -5.61
C LEU A 38 -6.39 -16.82 -5.82
N PHE A 39 -5.34 -16.44 -5.10
CA PHE A 39 -4.66 -15.14 -5.31
C PHE A 39 -3.74 -15.16 -6.54
N ARG A 40 -3.35 -16.34 -7.01
CA ARG A 40 -2.58 -16.56 -8.27
C ARG A 40 -3.45 -16.68 -9.52
N LEU A 41 -4.76 -16.80 -9.39
CA LEU A 41 -5.65 -17.13 -10.51
C LEU A 41 -6.18 -15.92 -11.29
N SER A 42 -5.87 -14.68 -10.89
CA SER A 42 -6.19 -13.50 -11.73
C SER A 42 -5.16 -13.22 -12.84
N THR A 43 -4.06 -14.00 -12.92
CA THR A 43 -2.98 -13.77 -13.91
C THR A 43 -2.72 -14.94 -14.86
N ASN A 44 -3.50 -16.02 -14.82
CA ASN A 44 -3.34 -17.16 -15.75
C ASN A 44 -4.42 -17.19 -16.84
N TYR A 45 -4.48 -16.12 -17.66
CA TYR A 45 -5.01 -16.27 -19.01
C TYR A 45 -3.81 -16.38 -19.97
N LYS A 46 -3.82 -17.41 -20.83
CA LYS A 46 -2.85 -17.65 -21.91
C LYS A 46 -2.85 -16.48 -22.89
N GLY A 47 -2.08 -15.44 -22.58
CA GLY A 47 -1.73 -14.34 -23.46
C GLY A 47 -0.33 -13.89 -23.06
N ALA A 48 0.50 -13.46 -24.01
CA ALA A 48 1.82 -12.90 -23.73
C ALA A 48 1.72 -11.94 -22.55
N MET A 49 2.61 -12.06 -21.55
CA MET A 49 2.64 -11.16 -20.38
C MET A 49 2.65 -9.73 -20.91
N GLU A 50 1.58 -8.96 -20.60
CA GLU A 50 1.50 -7.56 -20.97
C GLU A 50 2.67 -6.81 -20.36
N THR A 51 3.41 -6.05 -21.18
CA THR A 51 4.49 -5.22 -20.69
C THR A 51 3.95 -3.95 -20.05
N ALA A 52 4.74 -3.28 -19.20
CA ALA A 52 4.35 -1.98 -18.65
C ALA A 52 4.01 -0.97 -19.75
N LYS A 53 4.74 -1.00 -20.88
CA LYS A 53 4.47 -0.13 -22.05
C LYS A 53 3.12 -0.41 -22.69
N GLN A 54 2.77 -1.68 -22.88
CA GLN A 54 1.48 -2.08 -23.44
C GLN A 54 0.32 -1.69 -22.51
N LYS A 55 0.44 -1.96 -21.20
CA LYS A 55 -0.56 -1.54 -20.20
C LYS A 55 -0.76 -0.03 -20.22
N PHE A 56 0.32 0.74 -20.26
CA PHE A 56 0.27 2.19 -20.31
C PHE A 56 -0.37 2.72 -21.62
N GLU A 57 0.06 2.20 -22.76
CA GLU A 57 -0.50 2.61 -24.07
C GLU A 57 -2.00 2.28 -24.15
N ASN A 58 -2.40 1.08 -23.72
CA ASN A 58 -3.81 0.67 -23.71
C ASN A 58 -4.64 1.60 -22.82
N TYR A 59 -4.11 1.98 -21.65
CA TYR A 59 -4.77 2.92 -20.75
C TYR A 59 -4.90 4.32 -21.37
N LEU A 60 -3.82 4.87 -21.94
CA LEU A 60 -3.84 6.18 -22.60
C LEU A 60 -4.90 6.24 -23.70
N ARG A 61 -5.00 5.19 -24.52
CA ARG A 61 -6.00 5.13 -25.62
C ARG A 61 -7.42 4.99 -25.07
N LYS A 62 -7.62 4.18 -24.05
CA LYS A 62 -8.93 3.94 -23.43
C LYS A 62 -9.51 5.21 -22.82
N GLU A 63 -8.69 5.99 -22.12
CA GLU A 63 -9.09 7.21 -21.42
C GLU A 63 -8.89 8.49 -22.28
N ASP A 64 -8.69 8.34 -23.59
CA ASP A 64 -8.51 9.44 -24.58
C ASP A 64 -7.34 10.39 -24.27
N TYR A 65 -6.31 9.88 -23.59
CA TYR A 65 -5.07 10.63 -23.39
C TYR A 65 -4.19 10.59 -24.64
N ARG A 66 -3.44 11.66 -24.90
CA ARG A 66 -2.44 11.66 -25.98
C ARG A 66 -1.32 10.66 -25.71
N VAL A 67 -1.04 9.81 -26.68
CA VAL A 67 0.11 8.91 -26.71
C VAL A 67 1.30 9.69 -27.24
N THR A 68 2.28 10.03 -26.38
CA THR A 68 3.46 10.84 -26.77
C THR A 68 4.77 10.19 -26.31
N PRO A 69 5.88 10.40 -27.06
CA PRO A 69 7.19 9.86 -26.69
C PRO A 69 7.65 10.29 -25.29
N GLU A 70 7.37 11.55 -24.91
CA GLU A 70 7.79 12.10 -23.61
C GLU A 70 7.16 11.34 -22.43
N ARG A 71 5.91 10.88 -22.59
CA ARG A 71 5.25 10.04 -21.55
C ARG A 71 5.92 8.69 -21.42
N PHE A 72 6.38 8.11 -22.52
CA PHE A 72 7.13 6.85 -22.48
C PHE A 72 8.55 7.02 -21.93
N GLU A 73 9.21 8.17 -22.16
CA GLU A 73 10.47 8.48 -21.48
C GLU A 73 10.29 8.53 -19.96
N VAL A 74 9.19 9.12 -19.46
CA VAL A 74 8.87 9.13 -18.03
C VAL A 74 8.60 7.72 -17.53
N LEU A 75 7.81 6.92 -18.24
CA LEU A 75 7.57 5.51 -17.89
C LEU A 75 8.88 4.72 -17.82
N ASP A 76 9.75 4.85 -18.82
CA ASP A 76 11.03 4.13 -18.87
C ASP A 76 11.92 4.52 -17.67
N ALA A 77 11.96 5.82 -17.32
CA ALA A 77 12.69 6.29 -16.14
C ALA A 77 12.11 5.71 -14.83
N VAL A 78 10.79 5.67 -14.70
CA VAL A 78 10.12 5.04 -13.55
C VAL A 78 10.47 3.56 -13.46
N MET A 79 10.40 2.81 -14.57
CA MET A 79 10.70 1.38 -14.60
C MET A 79 12.17 1.07 -14.28
N ALA A 80 13.09 2.00 -14.59
CA ALA A 80 14.51 1.89 -14.27
C ALA A 80 14.84 2.28 -12.81
N THR A 81 13.95 3.03 -12.13
CA THR A 81 14.17 3.48 -10.75
C THR A 81 13.90 2.34 -9.76
N ASN A 82 14.77 2.21 -8.76
CA ASN A 82 14.58 1.30 -7.64
C ASN A 82 14.20 2.09 -6.37
N GLY A 83 13.30 1.52 -5.56
CA GLY A 83 12.82 2.15 -4.33
C GLY A 83 11.89 3.36 -4.60
N HIS A 84 11.83 4.25 -3.62
CA HIS A 84 10.94 5.40 -3.62
C HIS A 84 11.65 6.64 -4.16
N PHE A 85 10.93 7.45 -4.93
CA PHE A 85 11.41 8.70 -5.52
C PHE A 85 10.32 9.79 -5.45
N ASP A 86 10.68 11.04 -5.54
CA ASP A 86 9.74 12.12 -5.81
C ASP A 86 9.77 12.57 -7.28
N ALA A 87 8.78 13.36 -7.68
CA ALA A 87 8.65 13.81 -9.06
C ALA A 87 9.83 14.68 -9.52
N ASP A 88 10.44 15.44 -8.60
CA ASP A 88 11.58 16.29 -8.91
C ASP A 88 12.87 15.49 -9.05
N GLU A 89 13.07 14.47 -8.20
CA GLU A 89 14.17 13.52 -8.35
C GLU A 89 14.12 12.83 -9.72
N LEU A 90 12.93 12.37 -10.14
CA LEU A 90 12.73 11.76 -11.45
C LEU A 90 12.99 12.76 -12.58
N PHE A 91 12.47 13.98 -12.48
CA PHE A 91 12.71 15.05 -13.44
C PHE A 91 14.22 15.36 -13.59
N LEU A 92 14.92 15.49 -12.47
CA LEU A 92 16.37 15.75 -12.48
C LEU A 92 17.16 14.58 -13.09
N SER A 93 16.75 13.35 -12.86
CA SER A 93 17.37 12.16 -13.48
C SER A 93 17.21 12.17 -15.01
N LEU A 94 16.00 12.49 -15.49
CA LEU A 94 15.74 12.67 -16.93
C LEU A 94 16.59 13.80 -17.55
N LYS A 95 16.74 14.92 -16.84
CA LYS A 95 17.60 16.02 -17.33
C LYS A 95 19.07 15.63 -17.45
N LYS A 96 19.59 14.81 -16.54
CA LYS A 96 20.98 14.31 -16.59
C LYS A 96 21.23 13.43 -17.84
N THR A 97 20.21 12.77 -18.38
CA THR A 97 20.32 11.96 -19.60
C THR A 97 20.04 12.79 -20.88
N GLY A 98 19.86 14.11 -20.77
CA GLY A 98 19.61 15.00 -21.90
C GLY A 98 18.13 15.02 -22.38
N SER A 99 17.21 14.42 -21.62
CA SER A 99 15.79 14.45 -21.95
C SER A 99 15.23 15.88 -22.02
N LYS A 100 14.35 16.11 -23.01
CA LYS A 100 13.63 17.38 -23.18
C LYS A 100 12.31 17.44 -22.44
N VAL A 101 11.93 16.37 -21.74
CA VAL A 101 10.69 16.28 -20.96
C VAL A 101 10.59 17.46 -19.99
N SER A 102 9.41 18.10 -19.95
CA SER A 102 9.14 19.20 -19.02
C SER A 102 8.77 18.67 -17.64
N ARG A 103 8.97 19.49 -16.59
CA ARG A 103 8.52 19.15 -15.23
C ARG A 103 7.02 18.86 -15.20
N ALA A 104 6.19 19.68 -15.87
CA ALA A 104 4.75 19.45 -15.95
C ALA A 104 4.40 18.10 -16.60
N THR A 105 5.15 17.68 -17.63
CA THR A 105 4.96 16.37 -18.26
C THR A 105 5.25 15.23 -17.30
N VAL A 106 6.31 15.36 -16.45
CA VAL A 106 6.62 14.34 -15.42
C VAL A 106 5.46 14.19 -14.44
N TYR A 107 4.99 15.29 -13.85
CA TYR A 107 3.88 15.27 -12.88
C TYR A 107 2.61 14.68 -13.48
N ASN A 108 2.18 15.20 -14.66
CA ASN A 108 0.98 14.71 -15.31
C ASN A 108 1.09 13.23 -15.73
N THR A 109 2.29 12.76 -16.08
CA THR A 109 2.49 11.36 -16.44
C THR A 109 2.47 10.47 -15.20
N LEU A 110 3.07 10.90 -14.08
CA LEU A 110 3.02 10.16 -12.83
C LEU A 110 1.58 9.99 -12.31
N ASP A 111 0.74 11.01 -12.43
CA ASP A 111 -0.68 10.89 -12.07
C ASP A 111 -1.39 9.83 -12.94
N ILE A 112 -1.14 9.80 -14.25
CA ILE A 112 -1.71 8.78 -15.15
C ILE A 112 -1.14 7.38 -14.84
N LEU A 113 0.15 7.29 -14.48
CA LEU A 113 0.78 6.02 -14.10
C LEU A 113 0.21 5.48 -12.77
N GLU A 114 -0.19 6.36 -11.84
CA GLU A 114 -0.93 6.00 -10.63
C GLU A 114 -2.32 5.46 -10.99
N GLU A 115 -3.08 6.16 -11.85
CA GLU A 115 -4.42 5.74 -12.31
C GLU A 115 -4.42 4.36 -12.99
N CYS A 116 -3.39 4.04 -13.77
CA CYS A 116 -3.27 2.74 -14.43
C CYS A 116 -2.49 1.70 -13.62
N GLU A 117 -2.24 1.96 -12.34
CA GLU A 117 -1.60 1.02 -11.40
C GLU A 117 -0.20 0.55 -11.87
N LEU A 118 0.57 1.42 -12.49
CA LEU A 118 1.97 1.21 -12.81
C LEU A 118 2.91 1.80 -11.76
N VAL A 119 2.36 2.73 -10.96
CA VAL A 119 3.05 3.43 -9.87
C VAL A 119 2.14 3.48 -8.66
N PHE A 120 2.71 3.28 -7.46
CA PHE A 120 2.08 3.63 -6.20
C PHE A 120 2.52 5.01 -5.76
N LYS A 121 1.60 5.75 -5.12
CA LYS A 121 1.84 7.09 -4.59
C LYS A 121 1.55 7.13 -3.10
N THR A 122 2.57 7.44 -2.31
CA THR A 122 2.45 7.69 -0.87
C THR A 122 2.49 9.19 -0.62
N ARG A 123 1.42 9.74 -0.04
CA ARG A 123 1.33 11.16 0.32
C ARG A 123 1.90 11.39 1.72
N LEU A 124 2.92 12.21 1.81
CA LEU A 124 3.54 12.62 3.07
C LEU A 124 3.05 14.03 3.43
N LYS A 125 2.55 14.22 4.66
CA LYS A 125 1.90 15.47 5.08
C LYS A 125 2.74 16.73 4.78
N ASP A 126 4.04 16.68 5.11
CA ASP A 126 4.94 17.85 5.00
C ASP A 126 6.09 17.64 4.01
N HIS A 127 6.14 16.49 3.32
CA HIS A 127 7.24 16.10 2.44
C HIS A 127 6.80 15.79 1.00
N GLY A 128 5.60 16.24 0.62
CA GLY A 128 5.08 15.99 -0.73
C GLY A 128 4.64 14.55 -0.97
N SER A 129 4.80 14.08 -2.19
CA SER A 129 4.45 12.71 -2.58
C SER A 129 5.69 11.90 -2.92
N ARG A 130 5.73 10.65 -2.46
CA ARG A 130 6.71 9.66 -2.88
C ARG A 130 6.03 8.66 -3.82
N TYR A 131 6.75 8.27 -4.83
CA TYR A 131 6.30 7.31 -5.83
C TYR A 131 7.19 6.09 -5.82
N GLU A 132 6.63 4.94 -6.14
CA GLU A 132 7.38 3.72 -6.41
C GLU A 132 6.74 2.94 -7.57
N LYS A 133 7.55 2.17 -8.27
CA LYS A 133 7.05 1.30 -9.33
C LYS A 133 6.19 0.16 -8.74
N ALA A 134 4.94 0.01 -9.23
CA ALA A 134 4.02 -1.06 -8.83
C ALA A 134 4.17 -2.30 -9.72
N PHE A 135 4.47 -2.10 -11.01
CA PHE A 135 4.52 -3.15 -12.01
C PHE A 135 5.66 -4.15 -11.74
N GLY A 136 5.30 -5.44 -11.65
CA GLY A 136 6.28 -6.52 -11.44
C GLY A 136 6.82 -6.63 -10.02
N ARG A 137 6.26 -5.90 -9.03
CA ARG A 137 6.58 -6.04 -7.61
C ARG A 137 5.58 -6.94 -6.89
N SER A 138 6.06 -7.67 -5.90
CA SER A 138 5.19 -8.36 -4.95
C SER A 138 4.50 -7.34 -4.04
N HIS A 139 3.33 -7.71 -3.51
CA HIS A 139 2.63 -6.91 -2.51
C HIS A 139 3.51 -6.64 -1.28
N HIS A 140 3.44 -5.42 -0.77
CA HIS A 140 4.05 -4.97 0.48
C HIS A 140 3.30 -3.74 0.99
N ASP A 141 3.42 -3.50 2.29
CA ASP A 141 2.84 -2.36 2.99
C ASP A 141 3.93 -1.39 3.43
N HIS A 142 3.55 -0.21 3.91
CA HIS A 142 4.49 0.86 4.24
C HIS A 142 4.38 1.34 5.68
N LEU A 143 5.53 1.42 6.38
CA LEU A 143 5.72 2.25 7.58
C LEU A 143 6.33 3.58 7.15
N VAL A 144 5.68 4.69 7.48
CA VAL A 144 6.07 6.03 7.03
C VAL A 144 6.40 6.91 8.23
N CYS A 145 7.62 7.47 8.27
CA CYS A 145 7.99 8.44 9.27
C CYS A 145 7.45 9.83 8.92
N VAL A 146 6.58 10.38 9.76
CA VAL A 146 5.97 11.70 9.53
C VAL A 146 6.95 12.86 9.70
N LYS A 147 8.10 12.65 10.38
CA LYS A 147 9.11 13.70 10.64
C LYS A 147 10.15 13.80 9.54
N CYS A 148 10.66 12.69 9.00
CA CYS A 148 11.72 12.71 7.98
C CYS A 148 11.34 12.07 6.65
N GLY A 149 10.13 11.55 6.51
CA GLY A 149 9.67 10.93 5.28
C GLY A 149 10.27 9.55 4.97
N LYS A 150 11.05 8.96 5.91
CA LYS A 150 11.60 7.60 5.74
C LYS A 150 10.46 6.60 5.55
N ILE A 151 10.56 5.77 4.52
CA ILE A 151 9.62 4.70 4.23
C ILE A 151 10.32 3.37 4.47
N VAL A 152 9.63 2.43 5.12
CA VAL A 152 10.05 1.04 5.32
C VAL A 152 8.96 0.14 4.78
N GLU A 153 9.32 -0.73 3.84
CA GLU A 153 8.43 -1.73 3.29
C GLU A 153 8.36 -2.94 4.22
N PHE A 154 7.18 -3.54 4.37
CA PHE A 154 6.99 -4.75 5.16
C PHE A 154 5.87 -5.61 4.60
N VAL A 155 5.83 -6.87 5.00
CA VAL A 155 4.69 -7.77 4.83
C VAL A 155 4.42 -8.41 6.19
N ASP A 156 3.17 -8.43 6.62
CA ASP A 156 2.76 -9.03 7.89
C ASP A 156 1.54 -9.92 7.70
N ASP A 157 1.71 -11.21 7.95
CA ASP A 157 0.64 -12.21 7.77
C ASP A 157 -0.58 -11.94 8.67
N GLY A 158 -0.38 -11.32 9.84
CA GLY A 158 -1.48 -10.99 10.75
C GLY A 158 -2.37 -9.88 10.19
N ILE A 159 -1.76 -8.88 9.53
CA ILE A 159 -2.49 -7.82 8.84
C ILE A 159 -3.26 -8.41 7.66
N GLU A 160 -2.61 -9.25 6.84
CA GLU A 160 -3.24 -9.91 5.71
C GLU A 160 -4.45 -10.76 6.13
N GLN A 161 -4.32 -11.56 7.17
CA GLN A 161 -5.42 -12.36 7.72
C GLN A 161 -6.52 -11.47 8.33
N GLY A 162 -6.14 -10.38 9.00
CA GLY A 162 -7.06 -9.43 9.59
C GLY A 162 -8.00 -8.80 8.56
N GLN A 163 -7.46 -8.31 7.44
CA GLN A 163 -8.29 -7.70 6.39
C GLN A 163 -9.18 -8.71 5.68
N GLN A 164 -8.72 -9.98 5.49
CA GLN A 164 -9.58 -11.06 5.00
C GLN A 164 -10.74 -11.35 5.95
N ALA A 165 -10.49 -11.39 7.26
CA ALA A 165 -11.52 -11.59 8.27
C ALA A 165 -12.55 -10.45 8.28
N VAL A 166 -12.09 -9.20 8.12
CA VAL A 166 -12.97 -8.02 8.02
C VAL A 166 -13.83 -8.11 6.76
N ALA A 167 -13.25 -8.38 5.59
CA ALA A 167 -13.98 -8.53 4.33
C ALA A 167 -15.07 -9.62 4.46
N LYS A 168 -14.72 -10.79 4.99
CA LYS A 168 -15.66 -11.90 5.23
C LYS A 168 -16.78 -11.50 6.19
N LYS A 169 -16.48 -10.83 7.30
CA LYS A 169 -17.47 -10.37 8.28
C LYS A 169 -18.54 -9.47 7.64
N PHE A 170 -18.12 -8.59 6.73
CA PHE A 170 -19.02 -7.66 6.06
C PHE A 170 -19.50 -8.17 4.69
N LYS A 171 -19.21 -9.43 4.33
CA LYS A 171 -19.61 -10.06 3.07
C LYS A 171 -19.08 -9.36 1.82
N PHE A 172 -17.89 -8.76 1.92
CA PHE A 172 -17.18 -8.16 0.80
C PHE A 172 -16.29 -9.21 0.11
N THR A 173 -16.17 -9.10 -1.21
CA THR A 173 -15.12 -9.77 -1.97
C THR A 173 -13.94 -8.80 -2.03
N LEU A 174 -12.81 -9.15 -1.40
CA LEU A 174 -11.61 -8.34 -1.43
C LEU A 174 -10.98 -8.39 -2.81
N ILE A 175 -10.81 -7.24 -3.45
CA ILE A 175 -10.16 -7.10 -4.78
C ILE A 175 -8.74 -6.59 -4.61
N SER A 176 -8.55 -5.57 -3.78
CA SER A 176 -7.25 -4.96 -3.50
C SER A 176 -7.28 -4.28 -2.13
N HIS A 177 -6.11 -3.99 -1.59
CA HIS A 177 -5.96 -3.15 -0.41
C HIS A 177 -4.72 -2.27 -0.52
N SER A 178 -4.65 -1.25 0.32
CA SER A 178 -3.48 -0.40 0.52
C SER A 178 -3.35 -0.11 2.00
N HIS A 179 -2.21 -0.44 2.59
CA HIS A 179 -1.96 -0.26 4.01
C HIS A 179 -0.75 0.64 4.24
N GLN A 180 -0.95 1.70 5.01
CA GLN A 180 0.10 2.63 5.39
C GLN A 180 -0.01 2.93 6.88
N ILE A 181 1.09 2.75 7.61
CA ILE A 181 1.20 3.05 9.03
C ILE A 181 2.11 4.27 9.19
N PHE A 182 1.60 5.32 9.83
CA PHE A 182 2.33 6.55 10.06
C PHE A 182 2.84 6.63 11.50
N GLY A 183 4.12 7.01 11.68
CA GLY A 183 4.74 7.10 13.00
C GLY A 183 6.06 7.84 12.97
N LEU A 184 6.88 7.69 14.00
CA LEU A 184 8.25 8.21 14.07
C LEU A 184 9.24 7.06 13.94
N CYS A 185 10.21 7.17 13.04
CA CYS A 185 11.30 6.20 12.98
C CYS A 185 12.21 6.31 14.22
N PRO A 186 13.03 5.28 14.53
CA PRO A 186 13.92 5.32 15.69
C PRO A 186 14.80 6.54 15.76
N ASP A 187 15.34 6.99 14.60
CA ASP A 187 16.23 8.15 14.53
C ASP A 187 15.51 9.45 14.90
N CYS A 188 14.24 9.58 14.49
CA CYS A 188 13.42 10.76 14.78
C CYS A 188 12.78 10.74 16.16
N LYS A 189 12.55 9.55 16.74
CA LYS A 189 12.02 9.39 18.10
C LYS A 189 13.08 9.71 19.16
N ASN A 190 14.33 9.33 18.90
CA ASN A 190 15.44 9.49 19.85
C ASN A 190 16.19 10.83 19.71
N GLY A 191 15.84 11.65 18.72
CA GLY A 191 16.46 12.93 18.41
C GLY A 191 15.68 14.14 18.94
N GLU A 192 14.88 13.96 20.01
CA GLU A 192 14.26 15.04 20.79
C GLU A 192 15.15 15.42 21.98
#